data_51636f226dd2df6be0aec7cb3358783a
#
_entry.id   51636f226dd2df6be0aec7cb3358783a
#
_cell.length_a   1.000
_cell.length_b   1.000
_cell.length_c   1.000
_cell.angle_alpha   90.00
_cell.angle_beta   90.00
_cell.angle_gamma   90.00
#
_symmetry.space_group_name_H-M   'P 1'
#
loop_
_entity.id
_entity.type
_entity.pdbx_description
1 polymer ?
#
loop_
_entity_poly.entity_id
_entity_poly.type
_entity_poly.pdbx_seq_one_letter_code
_entity_poly.pdbx_strand_id
1 'polypeptide(L)'
;MKKTVIVALGGNLFVSDETHQSVPDQYRAAERACGHIVPLLRDPDLRLVVTHGNGPQVGFILRRSELAAPELHQVPLDACVEIGRAHV
;
A
#
# COMPACT_ATOMS: atom_id res chain seq x y z
N MET A 1 11.25 -17.96 24.44
CA MET A 1 10.62 -16.64 24.43
C MET A 1 10.41 -16.17 22.98
N LYS A 2 9.21 -15.74 22.64
CA LYS A 2 8.93 -15.25 21.28
C LYS A 2 9.47 -13.84 21.10
N LYS A 3 10.11 -13.60 19.96
CA LYS A 3 10.53 -12.26 19.55
C LYS A 3 9.46 -11.64 18.66
N THR A 4 9.20 -10.37 18.86
CA THR A 4 8.31 -9.61 17.97
C THR A 4 9.15 -8.90 16.92
N VAL A 5 8.84 -9.13 15.66
CA VAL A 5 9.49 -8.50 14.51
C VAL A 5 8.46 -7.64 13.80
N ILE A 6 8.80 -6.39 13.56
CA ILE A 6 7.95 -5.47 12.81
C ILE A 6 8.56 -5.30 11.42
N VAL A 7 7.76 -5.61 10.40
CA VAL A 7 8.13 -5.39 9.00
C VAL A 7 7.33 -4.20 8.49
N ALA A 8 8.02 -3.12 8.18
CA ALA A 8 7.40 -1.90 7.66
C ALA A 8 7.53 -1.89 6.14
N LEU A 9 6.39 -1.84 5.44
CA LEU A 9 6.34 -1.76 3.99
C LEU A 9 6.03 -0.31 3.61
N GLY A 10 6.99 0.36 2.98
CA GLY A 10 6.79 1.72 2.49
C GLY A 10 5.85 1.78 1.30
N GLY A 11 5.17 2.93 1.13
CA GLY A 11 4.27 3.13 -0.02
C GLY A 11 4.96 2.98 -1.36
N ASN A 12 6.23 3.37 -1.46
CA ASN A 12 7.02 3.25 -2.69
C ASN A 12 7.30 1.79 -3.07
N LEU A 13 7.09 0.84 -2.17
CA LEU A 13 7.19 -0.57 -2.49
C LEU A 13 6.16 -0.99 -3.54
N PHE A 14 4.98 -0.39 -3.51
CA PHE A 14 3.87 -0.72 -4.42
C PHE A 14 3.93 0.07 -5.73
N VAL A 15 4.61 1.22 -5.72
CA VAL A 15 4.77 2.09 -6.89
C VAL A 15 6.26 2.41 -7.01
N SER A 16 6.96 1.69 -7.88
CA SER A 16 8.42 1.81 -7.99
C SER A 16 8.85 2.97 -8.87
N ASP A 17 8.06 3.32 -9.89
CA ASP A 17 8.37 4.43 -10.81
C ASP A 17 7.10 4.91 -11.52
N GLU A 18 7.23 5.91 -12.39
CA GLU A 18 6.11 6.50 -13.11
C GLU A 18 5.47 5.56 -14.14
N THR A 19 6.21 4.55 -14.60
CA THR A 19 5.73 3.61 -15.62
C THR A 19 5.05 2.38 -15.00
N HIS A 20 5.19 2.15 -13.68
CA HIS A 20 4.67 0.98 -12.98
C HIS A 20 3.73 1.41 -11.85
N GLN A 21 2.62 2.05 -12.21
CA GLN A 21 1.64 2.61 -11.26
C GLN A 21 0.28 1.93 -11.33
N SER A 22 0.09 0.99 -12.24
CA SER A 22 -1.20 0.31 -12.40
C SER A 22 -1.50 -0.61 -11.22
N VAL A 23 -2.76 -0.98 -11.04
CA VAL A 23 -3.14 -1.95 -10.01
C VAL A 23 -2.45 -3.30 -10.20
N PRO A 24 -2.35 -3.86 -11.44
CA PRO A 24 -1.56 -5.07 -11.66
C PRO A 24 -0.08 -4.91 -11.25
N ASP A 25 0.53 -3.76 -11.48
CA ASP A 25 1.91 -3.50 -11.06
C ASP A 25 2.04 -3.48 -9.54
N GLN A 26 1.08 -2.87 -8.85
CA GLN A 26 1.03 -2.84 -7.40
C GLN A 26 0.84 -4.26 -6.82
N TYR A 27 -0.01 -5.04 -7.45
CA TYR A 27 -0.22 -6.44 -7.04
C TYR A 27 1.08 -7.25 -7.15
N ARG A 28 1.80 -7.11 -8.26
CA ARG A 28 3.09 -7.80 -8.44
C ARG A 28 4.12 -7.36 -7.40
N ALA A 29 4.16 -6.08 -7.07
CA ALA A 29 5.05 -5.57 -6.03
C ALA A 29 4.71 -6.15 -4.66
N ALA A 30 3.42 -6.22 -4.33
CA ALA A 30 2.95 -6.82 -3.08
C ALA A 30 3.29 -8.32 -3.02
N GLU A 31 3.13 -9.02 -4.12
CA GLU A 31 3.46 -10.44 -4.23
C GLU A 31 4.96 -10.69 -3.96
N ARG A 32 5.83 -9.87 -4.55
CA ARG A 32 7.27 -9.95 -4.28
C ARG A 32 7.60 -9.67 -2.82
N ALA A 33 6.96 -8.67 -2.22
CA ALA A 33 7.15 -8.34 -0.81
C ALA A 33 6.72 -9.50 0.08
N CYS A 34 5.57 -10.10 -0.19
CA CYS A 34 5.07 -11.27 0.54
C CYS A 34 6.01 -12.46 0.42
N GLY A 35 6.67 -12.64 -0.73
CA GLY A 35 7.66 -13.67 -0.93
C GLY A 35 8.85 -13.57 0.04
N HIS A 36 9.18 -12.35 0.46
CA HIS A 36 10.24 -12.12 1.45
C HIS A 36 9.73 -12.29 2.90
N ILE A 37 8.44 -12.12 3.14
CA ILE A 37 7.84 -12.18 4.47
C ILE A 37 7.50 -13.62 4.86
N VAL A 38 7.02 -14.43 3.92
CA VAL A 38 6.55 -15.80 4.18
C VAL A 38 7.58 -16.66 4.93
N PRO A 39 8.90 -16.62 4.61
CA PRO A 39 9.87 -17.40 5.37
C PRO A 39 9.92 -17.06 6.86
N LEU A 40 9.62 -15.81 7.23
CA LEU A 40 9.59 -15.39 8.63
C LEU A 40 8.45 -16.04 9.41
N LEU A 41 7.35 -16.39 8.74
CA LEU A 41 6.19 -17.03 9.34
C LEU A 41 6.47 -18.49 9.74
N ARG A 42 7.52 -19.07 9.21
CA ARG A 42 7.89 -20.46 9.50
C ARG A 42 8.64 -20.62 10.81
N ASP A 43 9.13 -19.52 11.38
CA ASP A 43 9.83 -19.55 12.66
C ASP A 43 8.81 -19.48 13.80
N PRO A 44 8.65 -20.55 14.62
CA PRO A 44 7.66 -20.56 15.69
C PRO A 44 7.99 -19.59 16.83
N ASP A 45 9.24 -19.10 16.89
CA ASP A 45 9.68 -18.17 17.92
C ASP A 45 9.49 -16.70 17.52
N LEU A 46 8.99 -16.44 16.31
CA LEU A 46 8.74 -15.10 15.84
C LEU A 46 7.24 -14.76 15.89
N ARG A 47 6.97 -13.57 16.41
CA ARG A 47 5.67 -12.92 16.27
C ARG A 47 5.83 -11.79 15.26
N LEU A 48 5.10 -11.87 14.15
CA LEU A 48 5.26 -10.94 13.04
C LEU A 48 4.16 -9.89 13.05
N VAL A 49 4.56 -8.63 12.93
CA VAL A 49 3.66 -7.50 12.71
C VAL A 49 4.07 -6.84 11.41
N VAL A 50 3.12 -6.71 10.49
CA VAL A 50 3.35 -6.04 9.20
C VAL A 50 2.60 -4.72 9.19
N THR A 51 3.32 -3.65 8.91
CA THR A 51 2.72 -2.32 8.73
C THR A 51 2.92 -1.86 7.29
N HIS A 52 2.00 -1.06 6.78
CA HIS A 52 2.13 -0.53 5.42
C HIS A 52 1.51 0.86 5.33
N GLY A 53 1.98 1.63 4.34
CA GLY A 53 1.38 2.90 3.96
C GLY A 53 0.58 2.75 2.67
N ASN A 54 -0.11 3.82 2.30
CA ASN A 54 -0.88 3.88 1.06
C ASN A 54 -0.81 5.28 0.42
N GLY A 55 0.29 6.00 0.67
CA GLY A 55 0.48 7.36 0.17
C GLY A 55 0.28 7.52 -1.33
N PRO A 56 0.91 6.68 -2.18
CA PRO A 56 0.72 6.77 -3.63
C PRO A 56 -0.74 6.58 -4.05
N GLN A 57 -1.45 5.61 -3.47
CA GLN A 57 -2.85 5.34 -3.79
C GLN A 57 -3.74 6.51 -3.40
N VAL A 58 -3.53 7.06 -2.21
CA VAL A 58 -4.25 8.26 -1.74
C VAL A 58 -3.98 9.44 -2.68
N GLY A 59 -2.72 9.63 -3.07
CA GLY A 59 -2.32 10.70 -3.98
C GLY A 59 -3.01 10.59 -5.35
N PHE A 60 -3.10 9.39 -5.90
CA PHE A 60 -3.77 9.15 -7.18
C PHE A 60 -5.26 9.48 -7.10
N ILE A 61 -5.93 9.07 -6.03
CA ILE A 61 -7.36 9.33 -5.83
C ILE A 61 -7.60 10.83 -5.65
N LEU A 62 -6.78 11.47 -4.82
CA LEU A 62 -6.87 12.91 -4.58
C LEU A 62 -6.66 13.70 -5.88
N ARG A 63 -5.67 13.31 -6.68
CA ARG A 63 -5.40 13.96 -7.96
C ARG A 63 -6.56 13.82 -8.94
N ARG A 64 -7.17 12.65 -9.01
CA ARG A 64 -8.36 12.43 -9.82
C ARG A 64 -9.50 13.34 -9.39
N SER A 65 -9.70 13.46 -8.08
CA SER A 65 -10.71 14.35 -7.50
C SER A 65 -10.47 15.80 -7.87
N GLU A 66 -9.22 16.27 -7.78
CA GLU A 66 -8.85 17.62 -8.15
C GLU A 66 -9.10 17.91 -9.64
N LEU A 67 -8.76 16.95 -10.50
CA LEU A 67 -8.98 17.10 -11.94
C LEU A 67 -10.45 17.11 -12.32
N ALA A 68 -11.29 16.43 -11.57
CA ALA A 68 -12.73 16.36 -11.79
C ALA A 68 -13.52 17.48 -11.10
N ALA A 69 -12.89 18.29 -10.26
CA ALA A 69 -13.56 19.30 -9.44
C ALA A 69 -14.47 20.28 -10.21
N PRO A 70 -14.17 20.69 -11.47
CA PRO A 70 -15.08 21.54 -12.21
C PRO A 70 -16.44 20.92 -12.53
N GLU A 71 -16.54 19.59 -12.55
CA GLU A 71 -17.77 18.87 -12.90
C GLU A 71 -18.35 18.09 -11.73
N LEU A 72 -17.50 17.64 -10.82
CA LEU A 72 -17.89 16.77 -9.71
C LEU A 72 -17.38 17.35 -8.39
N HIS A 73 -18.07 17.07 -7.31
CA HIS A 73 -17.58 17.46 -5.98
C HIS A 73 -16.29 16.69 -5.66
N GLN A 74 -15.42 17.32 -4.86
CA GLN A 74 -14.16 16.69 -4.47
C GLN A 74 -14.39 15.59 -3.43
N VAL A 75 -13.55 14.55 -3.53
CA VAL A 75 -13.54 13.47 -2.54
C VAL A 75 -12.74 13.93 -1.31
N PRO A 76 -13.30 13.87 -0.10
CA PRO A 76 -12.57 14.26 1.10
C PRO A 76 -11.33 13.37 1.32
N LEU A 77 -10.33 13.92 1.99
CA LEU A 77 -9.07 13.21 2.22
C LEU A 77 -9.26 11.89 2.99
N ASP A 78 -10.13 11.86 3.98
CA ASP A 78 -10.44 10.65 4.73
C ASP A 78 -11.03 9.55 3.84
N ALA A 79 -11.90 9.91 2.90
CA ALA A 79 -12.42 8.96 1.92
C ALA A 79 -11.32 8.48 0.97
N CYS A 80 -10.41 9.37 0.53
CA CYS A 80 -9.25 8.98 -0.28
C CYS A 80 -8.37 7.98 0.44
N VAL A 81 -8.15 8.16 1.74
CA VAL A 81 -7.35 7.25 2.56
C VAL A 81 -8.01 5.87 2.62
N GLU A 82 -9.31 5.80 2.84
CA GLU A 82 -10.04 4.53 2.91
C GLU A 82 -10.05 3.80 1.58
N ILE A 83 -10.26 4.51 0.48
CA ILE A 83 -10.21 3.91 -0.86
C ILE A 83 -8.79 3.41 -1.16
N GLY A 84 -7.78 4.22 -0.83
CA GLY A 84 -6.38 3.85 -1.03
C GLY A 84 -6.00 2.60 -0.24
N ARG A 85 -6.48 2.47 0.99
CA ARG A 85 -6.25 1.30 1.82
C ARG A 85 -6.80 0.03 1.15
N ALA A 86 -7.93 0.11 0.51
CA ALA A 86 -8.54 -1.03 -0.17
C ALA A 86 -7.73 -1.52 -1.39
N HIS A 87 -6.85 -0.68 -1.94
CA HIS A 87 -6.01 -1.00 -3.10
C HIS A 87 -4.64 -1.57 -2.69
N VAL A 88 -4.34 -1.63 -1.43
CA VAL A 88 -3.07 -2.13 -0.91
C VAL A 88 -3.28 -3.51 -0.27
#